data_9afab1674497480075ae3e47c1e2f36e
#
_entry.id   9afab1674497480075ae3e47c1e2f36e
#
_cell.length_a   1.000
_cell.length_b   1.000
_cell.length_c   1.000
_cell.angle_alpha   90.00
_cell.angle_beta   90.00
_cell.angle_gamma   90.00
#
_symmetry.space_group_name_H-M   'P 1'
#
loop_
_entity.id
_entity.type
_entity.pdbx_description
1 polymer ?
#
loop_
_entity_poly.entity_id
_entity_poly.type
_entity_poly.pdbx_seq_one_letter_code
_entity_poly.pdbx_strand_id
1 'polypeptide(L)'
;HFALGYLLADGGLYCILTITHQVAYPIHKYAPGLASWKERVLYGEAFGATWMTEIQGGSDLGANRTVARREGEVWRLYGGDKYFASGAGLADVALVTARPEGAPPGPKGLALFLLPRLDREGRLNYRVRRLKRKSGTRAVPSGEVELEGSEAYLIGRAEEGIYYTLETLTVSRLANAIAAMGIAAKALLETRERVRRRQSFGRFLADHPLVRYDLLDLSVRQAGGLALALAAVEAFDRAWHERPPYGEAYH
;
A
#
# COMPACT_ATOMS: atom_id res chain seq x y z
N HIS A 1 1.90 4.55 -13.66
CA HIS A 1 1.63 4.69 -12.22
C HIS A 1 2.73 5.45 -11.50
N PHE A 2 3.97 4.96 -11.50
CA PHE A 2 5.08 5.54 -10.73
C PHE A 2 5.45 6.97 -11.15
N ALA A 3 5.51 7.27 -12.46
CA ALA A 3 5.80 8.62 -12.95
C ALA A 3 4.73 9.64 -12.47
N LEU A 4 3.47 9.29 -12.55
CA LEU A 4 2.37 10.11 -12.01
C LEU A 4 2.48 10.25 -10.48
N GLY A 5 2.93 9.20 -9.79
CA GLY A 5 3.18 9.23 -8.36
C GLY A 5 4.21 10.27 -7.95
N TYR A 6 5.28 10.40 -8.71
CA TYR A 6 6.28 11.47 -8.51
C TYR A 6 5.67 12.88 -8.61
N LEU A 7 4.81 13.10 -9.60
CA LEU A 7 4.22 14.41 -9.85
C LEU A 7 3.08 14.76 -8.87
N LEU A 8 2.37 13.77 -8.32
CA LEU A 8 1.18 13.96 -7.50
C LEU A 8 1.42 13.73 -6.00
N ALA A 9 2.66 13.41 -5.60
CA ALA A 9 2.97 12.97 -4.24
C ALA A 9 2.66 14.00 -3.17
N ASP A 10 2.83 15.29 -3.43
CA ASP A 10 2.59 16.38 -2.48
C ASP A 10 1.10 16.66 -2.23
N GLY A 11 0.22 16.24 -3.13
CA GLY A 11 -1.23 16.42 -3.00
C GLY A 11 -1.89 15.56 -1.92
N GLY A 12 -1.16 14.63 -1.28
CA GLY A 12 -1.67 13.75 -0.22
C GLY A 12 -2.62 12.65 -0.71
N LEU A 13 -3.00 12.63 -1.98
CA LEU A 13 -3.91 11.65 -2.57
C LEU A 13 -3.18 10.41 -3.10
N TYR A 14 -1.88 10.49 -3.30
CA TYR A 14 -1.12 9.39 -3.88
C TYR A 14 -1.16 8.11 -3.06
N CYS A 15 -1.29 8.22 -1.74
CA CYS A 15 -1.46 7.07 -0.86
C CYS A 15 -2.70 6.23 -1.24
N ILE A 16 -3.83 6.88 -1.50
CA ILE A 16 -5.08 6.20 -1.92
C ILE A 16 -4.89 5.52 -3.28
N LEU A 17 -4.28 6.22 -4.23
CA LEU A 17 -4.01 5.67 -5.57
C LEU A 17 -3.10 4.45 -5.48
N THR A 18 -2.04 4.51 -4.66
CA THR A 18 -1.12 3.40 -4.46
C THR A 18 -1.81 2.18 -3.87
N ILE A 19 -2.56 2.36 -2.79
CA ILE A 19 -3.28 1.27 -2.12
C ILE A 19 -4.33 0.66 -3.06
N THR A 20 -5.00 1.48 -3.86
CA THR A 20 -5.98 1.02 -4.84
C THR A 20 -5.35 0.17 -5.93
N HIS A 21 -4.27 0.63 -6.56
CA HIS A 21 -3.56 -0.15 -7.59
C HIS A 21 -2.92 -1.43 -7.04
N GLN A 22 -2.48 -1.40 -5.80
CA GLN A 22 -1.94 -2.55 -5.09
C GLN A 22 -2.93 -3.72 -5.03
N VAL A 23 -4.24 -3.44 -4.97
CA VAL A 23 -5.30 -4.46 -5.01
C VAL A 23 -5.39 -5.13 -6.38
N ALA A 24 -5.23 -4.38 -7.45
CA ALA A 24 -5.30 -4.93 -8.81
C ALA A 24 -4.19 -5.95 -9.12
N TYR A 25 -3.01 -5.75 -8.52
CA TYR A 25 -1.82 -6.57 -8.79
C TYR A 25 -2.03 -8.07 -8.50
N PRO A 26 -2.36 -8.50 -7.28
CA PRO A 26 -2.53 -9.93 -6.98
C PRO A 26 -3.77 -10.52 -7.66
N ILE A 27 -4.81 -9.73 -7.91
CA ILE A 27 -5.97 -10.19 -8.69
C ILE A 27 -5.54 -10.54 -10.11
N HIS A 28 -4.80 -9.65 -10.77
CA HIS A 28 -4.30 -9.88 -12.12
C HIS A 28 -3.45 -11.15 -12.22
N LYS A 29 -2.58 -11.33 -11.24
CA LYS A 29 -1.56 -12.37 -11.28
C LYS A 29 -2.07 -13.74 -10.81
N TYR A 30 -2.96 -13.78 -9.80
CA TYR A 30 -3.30 -14.99 -9.06
C TYR A 30 -4.80 -15.31 -9.00
N ALA A 31 -5.69 -14.37 -9.32
CA ALA A 31 -7.12 -14.57 -9.17
C ALA A 31 -7.93 -14.11 -10.40
N PRO A 32 -7.75 -14.76 -11.57
CA PRO A 32 -8.45 -14.35 -12.81
C PRO A 32 -9.97 -14.40 -12.67
N GLY A 33 -10.54 -15.24 -11.80
CA GLY A 33 -11.96 -15.26 -11.50
C GLY A 33 -12.51 -13.99 -10.84
N LEU A 34 -11.63 -13.11 -10.36
CA LEU A 34 -11.97 -11.81 -9.76
C LEU A 34 -11.65 -10.63 -10.69
N ALA A 35 -11.53 -10.87 -11.99
CA ALA A 35 -11.13 -9.86 -12.99
C ALA A 35 -12.00 -8.60 -12.98
N SER A 36 -13.31 -8.73 -12.70
CA SER A 36 -14.22 -7.60 -12.59
C SER A 36 -13.79 -6.58 -11.51
N TRP A 37 -13.28 -7.05 -10.37
CA TRP A 37 -12.73 -6.16 -9.34
C TRP A 37 -11.46 -5.47 -9.81
N LYS A 38 -10.57 -6.19 -10.50
CA LYS A 38 -9.36 -5.60 -11.10
C LYS A 38 -9.72 -4.47 -12.07
N GLU A 39 -10.66 -4.71 -12.95
CA GLU A 39 -11.08 -3.71 -13.94
C GLU A 39 -11.67 -2.47 -13.28
N ARG A 40 -12.61 -2.63 -12.36
CA ARG A 40 -13.20 -1.52 -11.61
C ARG A 40 -12.15 -0.68 -10.88
N VAL A 41 -11.16 -1.33 -10.26
CA VAL A 41 -10.05 -0.65 -9.58
C VAL A 41 -9.16 0.11 -10.56
N LEU A 42 -8.83 -0.47 -11.71
CA LEU A 42 -7.97 0.15 -12.73
C LEU A 42 -8.64 1.32 -13.45
N TYR A 43 -9.95 1.25 -13.66
CA TYR A 43 -10.73 2.32 -14.30
C TYR A 43 -11.22 3.40 -13.33
N GLY A 44 -10.89 3.28 -12.04
CA GLY A 44 -11.29 4.27 -11.03
C GLY A 44 -12.75 4.18 -10.58
N GLU A 45 -13.41 3.06 -10.87
CA GLU A 45 -14.80 2.78 -10.46
C GLU A 45 -14.89 2.18 -9.05
N ALA A 46 -13.77 1.74 -8.49
CA ALA A 46 -13.68 1.21 -7.15
C ALA A 46 -12.36 1.61 -6.47
N PHE A 47 -12.42 1.89 -5.18
CA PHE A 47 -11.26 2.13 -4.33
C PHE A 47 -10.83 0.85 -3.62
N GLY A 48 -9.53 0.60 -3.64
CA GLY A 48 -8.91 -0.53 -2.95
C GLY A 48 -8.32 -0.17 -1.60
N ALA A 49 -8.17 -1.17 -0.74
CA ALA A 49 -7.54 -1.06 0.57
C ALA A 49 -6.68 -2.29 0.88
N THR A 50 -5.84 -2.20 1.91
CA THR A 50 -5.04 -3.32 2.41
C THR A 50 -5.07 -3.35 3.95
N TRP A 51 -5.45 -4.49 4.52
CA TRP A 51 -5.63 -4.69 5.96
C TRP A 51 -4.82 -5.89 6.44
N MET A 52 -3.54 -5.67 6.66
CA MET A 52 -2.61 -6.73 7.08
C MET A 52 -2.35 -6.70 8.58
N THR A 53 -2.09 -5.50 9.13
CA THR A 53 -1.74 -5.28 10.53
C THR A 53 -2.90 -5.56 11.45
N GLU A 54 -2.65 -6.35 12.50
CA GLU A 54 -3.56 -6.55 13.63
C GLU A 54 -3.03 -5.85 14.90
N ILE A 55 -3.75 -5.96 16.01
CA ILE A 55 -3.42 -5.23 17.26
C ILE A 55 -2.03 -5.54 17.83
N GLN A 56 -1.52 -6.75 17.60
CA GLN A 56 -0.18 -7.14 18.05
C GLN A 56 0.95 -6.54 17.20
N GLY A 57 0.63 -5.90 16.08
CA GLY A 57 1.56 -5.26 15.17
C GLY A 57 1.55 -5.82 13.74
N GLY A 58 2.28 -5.18 12.83
CA GLY A 58 2.34 -5.54 11.42
C GLY A 58 3.67 -6.09 10.95
N SER A 59 4.73 -5.99 11.75
CA SER A 59 6.05 -6.52 11.39
C SER A 59 6.09 -8.04 11.40
N ASP A 60 5.40 -8.66 12.34
CA ASP A 60 5.19 -10.11 12.39
C ASP A 60 3.76 -10.47 11.97
N LEU A 61 3.53 -10.54 10.66
CA LEU A 61 2.25 -10.97 10.13
C LEU A 61 1.92 -12.42 10.52
N GLY A 62 2.94 -13.24 10.77
CA GLY A 62 2.74 -14.63 11.21
C GLY A 62 1.97 -14.78 12.51
N ALA A 63 1.96 -13.73 13.34
CA ALA A 63 1.18 -13.65 14.57
C ALA A 63 -0.29 -13.23 14.38
N ASN A 64 -0.73 -12.98 13.15
CA ASN A 64 -2.11 -12.62 12.86
C ASN A 64 -3.10 -13.70 13.32
N ARG A 65 -4.20 -13.24 13.94
CA ARG A 65 -5.21 -14.08 14.61
C ARG A 65 -6.51 -14.22 13.81
N THR A 66 -6.71 -13.41 12.77
CA THR A 66 -7.89 -13.54 11.91
C THR A 66 -7.92 -14.94 11.30
N VAL A 67 -9.04 -15.64 11.47
CA VAL A 67 -9.29 -16.98 10.96
C VAL A 67 -10.20 -16.91 9.75
N ALA A 68 -9.94 -17.74 8.74
CA ALA A 68 -10.79 -17.91 7.57
C ALA A 68 -11.42 -19.31 7.58
N ARG A 69 -12.75 -19.38 7.46
CA ARG A 69 -13.53 -20.62 7.34
C ARG A 69 -14.14 -20.68 5.96
N ARG A 70 -14.08 -21.84 5.33
CA ARG A 70 -14.68 -22.04 4.01
C ARG A 70 -16.15 -22.43 4.15
N GLU A 71 -17.01 -21.68 3.48
CA GLU A 71 -18.47 -21.94 3.39
C GLU A 71 -18.89 -22.00 1.92
N GLY A 72 -18.85 -23.20 1.35
CA GLY A 72 -19.11 -23.41 -0.08
C GLY A 72 -18.07 -22.73 -0.97
N GLU A 73 -18.49 -21.76 -1.78
CA GLU A 73 -17.63 -21.02 -2.69
C GLU A 73 -16.99 -19.77 -2.07
N VAL A 74 -17.46 -19.34 -0.90
CA VAL A 74 -16.95 -18.17 -0.20
C VAL A 74 -16.18 -18.56 1.05
N TRP A 75 -15.38 -17.62 1.52
CA TRP A 75 -14.73 -17.70 2.81
C TRP A 75 -15.37 -16.70 3.76
N ARG A 76 -15.45 -17.06 5.04
CA ARG A 76 -15.88 -16.21 6.13
C ARG A 76 -14.69 -15.88 7.01
N LEU A 77 -14.42 -14.58 7.19
CA LEU A 77 -13.33 -14.13 8.05
C LEU A 77 -13.84 -13.75 9.43
N TYR A 78 -13.15 -14.24 10.45
CA TYR A 78 -13.53 -14.02 11.86
C TYR A 78 -12.35 -13.50 12.68
N GLY A 79 -12.64 -12.62 13.60
CA GLY A 79 -11.72 -12.14 14.61
C GLY A 79 -10.81 -11.04 14.10
N GLY A 80 -9.72 -10.91 14.81
CA GLY A 80 -8.63 -10.02 14.49
C GLY A 80 -9.02 -8.57 14.37
N ASP A 81 -8.70 -7.79 15.35
CA ASP A 81 -8.75 -6.34 15.22
C ASP A 81 -7.79 -5.93 14.10
N LYS A 82 -8.27 -5.77 12.87
CA LYS A 82 -7.48 -5.15 11.80
C LYS A 82 -7.20 -3.72 12.22
N TYR A 83 -6.04 -3.55 12.86
CA TYR A 83 -5.75 -2.39 13.68
C TYR A 83 -5.38 -1.15 12.87
N PHE A 84 -4.96 -1.32 11.62
CA PHE A 84 -4.62 -0.24 10.70
C PHE A 84 -5.26 -0.51 9.34
N ALA A 85 -6.59 -0.46 9.28
CA ALA A 85 -7.36 -0.70 8.08
C ALA A 85 -7.47 0.60 7.26
N SER A 86 -6.68 0.70 6.18
CA SER A 86 -6.76 1.82 5.25
C SER A 86 -8.11 1.87 4.56
N GLY A 87 -8.65 3.07 4.32
CA GLY A 87 -9.93 3.24 3.64
C GLY A 87 -11.13 2.63 4.35
N ALA A 88 -11.04 2.34 5.67
CA ALA A 88 -12.12 1.70 6.42
C ALA A 88 -13.45 2.47 6.28
N GLY A 89 -14.50 1.76 5.87
CA GLY A 89 -15.82 2.30 5.62
C GLY A 89 -16.02 2.93 4.23
N LEU A 90 -14.95 3.27 3.50
CA LEU A 90 -15.01 3.94 2.20
C LEU A 90 -14.51 3.08 1.04
N ALA A 91 -13.44 2.31 1.25
CA ALA A 91 -12.90 1.47 0.18
C ALA A 91 -13.92 0.40 -0.22
N ASP A 92 -14.09 0.20 -1.52
CA ASP A 92 -15.06 -0.76 -2.08
C ASP A 92 -14.59 -2.20 -1.89
N VAL A 93 -13.26 -2.40 -1.79
CA VAL A 93 -12.65 -3.71 -1.63
C VAL A 93 -11.34 -3.60 -0.86
N ALA A 94 -11.04 -4.60 -0.03
CA ALA A 94 -9.78 -4.68 0.71
C ALA A 94 -9.06 -6.02 0.48
N LEU A 95 -7.74 -5.99 0.42
CA LEU A 95 -6.91 -7.18 0.59
C LEU A 95 -6.70 -7.42 2.09
N VAL A 96 -6.97 -8.62 2.53
CA VAL A 96 -6.92 -9.01 3.95
C VAL A 96 -6.14 -10.29 4.11
N THR A 97 -5.21 -10.34 5.08
CA THR A 97 -4.58 -11.59 5.48
C THR A 97 -5.41 -12.29 6.55
N ALA A 98 -5.63 -13.58 6.38
CA ALA A 98 -6.26 -14.42 7.40
C ALA A 98 -5.68 -15.84 7.34
N ARG A 99 -5.81 -16.58 8.43
CA ARG A 99 -5.36 -17.96 8.53
C ARG A 99 -6.52 -18.91 8.25
N PRO A 100 -6.48 -19.70 7.17
CA PRO A 100 -7.44 -20.79 6.99
C PRO A 100 -7.48 -21.71 8.21
N GLU A 101 -8.66 -22.15 8.60
CA GLU A 101 -8.83 -23.10 9.71
C GLU A 101 -8.04 -24.38 9.42
N GLY A 102 -7.23 -24.82 10.39
CA GLY A 102 -6.33 -25.95 10.23
C GLY A 102 -4.98 -25.63 9.56
N ALA A 103 -4.76 -24.42 9.07
CA ALA A 103 -3.45 -24.03 8.52
C ALA A 103 -2.38 -23.91 9.62
N PRO A 104 -1.09 -24.14 9.30
CA PRO A 104 -0.01 -24.08 10.29
C PRO A 104 0.15 -22.70 10.91
N PRO A 105 0.74 -22.58 12.11
CA PRO A 105 1.10 -21.29 12.70
C PRO A 105 2.21 -20.60 11.89
N GLY A 106 2.40 -19.32 12.16
CA GLY A 106 3.43 -18.52 11.50
C GLY A 106 3.02 -17.99 10.12
N PRO A 107 3.92 -17.35 9.38
CA PRO A 107 3.59 -16.66 8.14
C PRO A 107 3.14 -17.60 7.03
N LYS A 108 3.67 -18.83 6.96
CA LYS A 108 3.31 -19.83 5.93
C LYS A 108 1.85 -20.30 6.00
N GLY A 109 1.19 -20.10 7.14
CA GLY A 109 -0.23 -20.43 7.29
C GLY A 109 -1.17 -19.28 6.93
N LEU A 110 -0.66 -18.13 6.48
CA LEU A 110 -1.50 -17.02 6.07
C LEU A 110 -1.88 -17.11 4.60
N ALA A 111 -3.16 -16.94 4.32
CA ALA A 111 -3.71 -16.75 2.99
C ALA A 111 -4.08 -15.28 2.75
N LEU A 112 -4.16 -14.89 1.48
CA LEU A 112 -4.58 -13.57 1.06
C LEU A 112 -6.00 -13.63 0.52
N PHE A 113 -6.85 -12.72 0.97
CA PHE A 113 -8.25 -12.65 0.59
C PHE A 113 -8.61 -11.27 0.03
N LEU A 114 -9.56 -11.26 -0.90
CA LEU A 114 -10.28 -10.08 -1.34
C LEU A 114 -11.57 -9.99 -0.52
N LEU A 115 -11.78 -8.88 0.19
CA LEU A 115 -12.94 -8.61 1.01
C LEU A 115 -13.70 -7.41 0.45
N PRO A 116 -14.90 -7.60 -0.14
CA PRO A 116 -15.76 -6.50 -0.58
C PRO A 116 -16.30 -5.71 0.61
N ARG A 117 -16.56 -4.42 0.40
CA ARG A 117 -17.18 -3.54 1.41
C ARG A 117 -18.58 -4.01 1.81
N LEU A 118 -19.35 -4.47 0.84
CA LEU A 118 -20.69 -4.99 1.05
C LEU A 118 -20.70 -6.51 0.82
N ASP A 119 -21.48 -7.22 1.63
CA ASP A 119 -21.77 -8.63 1.42
C ASP A 119 -22.75 -8.83 0.24
N ARG A 120 -23.09 -10.08 -0.08
CA ARG A 120 -24.02 -10.42 -1.18
C ARG A 120 -25.45 -9.90 -0.95
N GLU A 121 -25.78 -9.54 0.29
CA GLU A 121 -27.09 -8.99 0.67
C GLU A 121 -27.08 -7.44 0.69
N GLY A 122 -25.96 -6.81 0.33
CA GLY A 122 -25.78 -5.37 0.27
C GLY A 122 -25.54 -4.70 1.63
N ARG A 123 -25.25 -5.46 2.68
CA ARG A 123 -24.94 -4.95 4.02
C ARG A 123 -23.43 -4.72 4.15
N LEU A 124 -23.04 -3.81 5.06
CA LEU A 124 -21.62 -3.60 5.37
C LEU A 124 -21.01 -4.90 5.91
N ASN A 125 -19.97 -5.36 5.23
CA ASN A 125 -19.36 -6.67 5.42
C ASN A 125 -18.37 -6.76 6.59
N TYR A 126 -18.26 -5.70 7.38
CA TYR A 126 -17.39 -5.60 8.55
C TYR A 126 -17.84 -4.46 9.46
N ARG A 127 -17.34 -4.43 10.69
CA ARG A 127 -17.62 -3.35 11.63
C ARG A 127 -16.41 -2.42 11.77
N VAL A 128 -16.61 -1.11 11.62
CA VAL A 128 -15.59 -0.09 11.93
C VAL A 128 -15.75 0.32 13.38
N ARG A 129 -14.75 0.01 14.22
CA ARG A 129 -14.76 0.35 15.63
C ARG A 129 -14.50 1.85 15.85
N ARG A 130 -13.49 2.37 15.19
CA ARG A 130 -13.12 3.79 15.22
C ARG A 130 -12.16 4.15 14.09
N LEU A 131 -12.02 5.45 13.83
CA LEU A 131 -10.97 5.99 12.96
C LEU A 131 -9.75 6.40 13.78
N LYS A 132 -8.57 6.22 13.19
CA LYS A 132 -7.29 6.60 13.79
C LYS A 132 -7.07 8.11 13.75
N ARG A 133 -6.54 8.67 14.84
CA ARG A 133 -5.92 10.01 14.82
C ARG A 133 -4.46 9.86 14.37
N LYS A 134 -4.09 10.54 13.28
CA LYS A 134 -2.76 10.40 12.67
C LYS A 134 -2.07 11.75 12.56
N SER A 135 -0.74 11.76 12.67
CA SER A 135 0.09 12.93 12.39
C SER A 135 0.22 13.20 10.90
N GLY A 136 0.40 12.17 10.08
CA GLY A 136 0.45 12.22 8.61
C GLY A 136 -0.71 11.50 7.95
N THR A 137 -0.87 11.67 6.64
CA THR A 137 -1.92 11.03 5.81
C THR A 137 -3.34 11.18 6.37
N ARG A 138 -3.65 12.35 6.93
CA ARG A 138 -4.95 12.63 7.60
C ARG A 138 -6.13 12.55 6.63
N ALA A 139 -5.90 12.85 5.36
CA ALA A 139 -6.91 12.77 4.31
C ALA A 139 -7.33 11.31 3.96
N VAL A 140 -6.51 10.33 4.32
CA VAL A 140 -6.81 8.91 4.10
C VAL A 140 -7.38 8.32 5.39
N PRO A 141 -8.66 7.94 5.46
CA PRO A 141 -9.21 7.33 6.65
C PRO A 141 -8.49 6.00 6.92
N SER A 142 -8.10 5.79 8.17
CA SER A 142 -7.58 4.51 8.64
C SER A 142 -8.34 4.13 9.90
N GLY A 143 -8.89 2.94 9.94
CA GLY A 143 -9.76 2.49 11.01
C GLY A 143 -9.23 1.27 11.74
N GLU A 144 -9.92 0.94 12.82
CA GLU A 144 -9.90 -0.37 13.45
C GLU A 144 -11.15 -1.12 12.99
N VAL A 145 -10.94 -2.29 12.38
CA VAL A 145 -12.01 -3.08 11.75
C VAL A 145 -12.10 -4.45 12.39
N GLU A 146 -13.32 -4.85 12.72
CA GLU A 146 -13.66 -6.18 13.22
C GLU A 146 -14.35 -6.98 12.12
N LEU A 147 -13.99 -8.28 12.05
CA LEU A 147 -14.51 -9.24 11.09
C LEU A 147 -15.34 -10.30 11.85
N GLU A 148 -16.61 -10.36 11.57
CA GLU A 148 -17.58 -11.23 12.26
C GLU A 148 -18.34 -12.10 11.24
N GLY A 149 -17.63 -12.96 10.53
CA GLY A 149 -18.18 -13.73 9.41
C GLY A 149 -18.18 -12.97 8.09
N SER A 150 -17.24 -12.05 7.93
CA SER A 150 -17.09 -11.22 6.72
C SER A 150 -16.82 -12.07 5.49
N GLU A 151 -17.62 -11.88 4.43
CA GLU A 151 -17.44 -12.59 3.16
C GLU A 151 -16.13 -12.18 2.48
N ALA A 152 -15.40 -13.18 2.00
CA ALA A 152 -14.15 -12.93 1.30
C ALA A 152 -13.90 -13.98 0.20
N TYR A 153 -13.05 -13.63 -0.74
CA TYR A 153 -12.65 -14.48 -1.85
C TYR A 153 -11.14 -14.73 -1.80
N LEU A 154 -10.74 -15.99 -1.89
CA LEU A 154 -9.34 -16.36 -1.84
C LEU A 154 -8.59 -15.83 -3.07
N ILE A 155 -7.42 -15.25 -2.84
CA ILE A 155 -6.47 -14.87 -3.90
C ILE A 155 -5.47 -16.03 -4.07
N GLY A 156 -5.50 -16.66 -5.25
CA GLY A 156 -4.58 -17.73 -5.59
C GLY A 156 -4.71 -18.96 -4.70
N ARG A 157 -3.59 -19.49 -4.24
CA ARG A 157 -3.50 -20.68 -3.37
C ARG A 157 -3.31 -20.24 -1.92
N ALA A 158 -3.99 -20.89 -1.00
CA ALA A 158 -3.96 -20.54 0.42
C ALA A 158 -2.54 -20.66 1.02
N GLU A 159 -1.78 -21.68 0.61
CA GLU A 159 -0.43 -21.97 1.09
C GLU A 159 0.62 -20.93 0.64
N GLU A 160 0.31 -20.16 -0.39
CA GLU A 160 1.20 -19.16 -0.99
C GLU A 160 0.81 -17.74 -0.61
N GLY A 161 -0.22 -17.53 0.21
CA GLY A 161 -0.78 -16.21 0.49
C GLY A 161 0.20 -15.21 1.09
N ILE A 162 1.20 -15.68 1.87
CA ILE A 162 2.25 -14.79 2.39
C ILE A 162 3.10 -14.20 1.25
N TYR A 163 3.42 -14.99 0.23
CA TYR A 163 4.20 -14.51 -0.92
C TYR A 163 3.42 -13.47 -1.72
N TYR A 164 2.13 -13.72 -1.97
CA TYR A 164 1.25 -12.75 -2.65
C TYR A 164 1.12 -11.45 -1.86
N THR A 165 1.06 -11.55 -0.54
CA THR A 165 1.04 -10.40 0.37
C THR A 165 2.33 -9.59 0.24
N LEU A 166 3.50 -10.25 0.25
CA LEU A 166 4.80 -9.59 0.16
C LEU A 166 5.01 -8.92 -1.21
N GLU A 167 4.60 -9.56 -2.30
CA GLU A 167 4.60 -8.96 -3.64
C GLU A 167 3.73 -7.70 -3.68
N THR A 168 2.52 -7.79 -3.14
CA THR A 168 1.60 -6.66 -3.04
C THR A 168 2.23 -5.51 -2.28
N LEU A 169 2.89 -5.78 -1.15
CA LEU A 169 3.61 -4.77 -0.37
C LEU A 169 4.83 -4.19 -1.12
N THR A 170 5.45 -4.96 -2.01
CA THR A 170 6.57 -4.47 -2.83
C THR A 170 6.11 -3.36 -3.78
N VAL A 171 4.95 -3.49 -4.41
CA VAL A 171 4.35 -2.40 -5.22
C VAL A 171 4.22 -1.12 -4.39
N SER A 172 3.76 -1.24 -3.16
CA SER A 172 3.63 -0.09 -2.24
C SER A 172 4.98 0.51 -1.85
N ARG A 173 5.99 -0.33 -1.60
CA ARG A 173 7.35 0.15 -1.27
C ARG A 173 7.96 0.97 -2.40
N LEU A 174 7.84 0.49 -3.64
CA LEU A 174 8.31 1.21 -4.83
C LEU A 174 7.56 2.53 -5.00
N ALA A 175 6.24 2.53 -4.84
CA ALA A 175 5.43 3.73 -4.90
C ALA A 175 5.83 4.75 -3.83
N ASN A 176 6.10 4.31 -2.60
CA ASN A 176 6.57 5.18 -1.52
C ASN A 176 7.96 5.76 -1.81
N ALA A 177 8.87 5.00 -2.38
CA ALA A 177 10.19 5.49 -2.76
C ALA A 177 10.08 6.62 -3.80
N ILE A 178 9.29 6.43 -4.84
CA ILE A 178 9.03 7.44 -5.88
C ILE A 178 8.34 8.68 -5.29
N ALA A 179 7.31 8.49 -4.45
CA ALA A 179 6.58 9.58 -3.81
C ALA A 179 7.47 10.42 -2.89
N ALA A 180 8.35 9.78 -2.12
CA ALA A 180 9.30 10.47 -1.25
C ALA A 180 10.21 11.41 -2.07
N MET A 181 10.68 10.96 -3.24
CA MET A 181 11.49 11.80 -4.12
C MET A 181 10.68 12.92 -4.79
N GLY A 182 9.42 12.69 -5.08
CA GLY A 182 8.50 13.72 -5.58
C GLY A 182 8.25 14.83 -4.54
N ILE A 183 7.99 14.46 -3.30
CA ILE A 183 7.84 15.42 -2.18
C ILE A 183 9.14 16.20 -1.94
N ALA A 184 10.28 15.50 -1.95
CA ALA A 184 11.60 16.13 -1.79
C ALA A 184 11.89 17.13 -2.93
N ALA A 185 11.57 16.78 -4.17
CA ALA A 185 11.73 17.68 -5.32
C ALA A 185 10.86 18.95 -5.19
N LYS A 186 9.62 18.81 -4.76
CA LYS A 186 8.71 19.94 -4.51
C LYS A 186 9.23 20.86 -3.41
N ALA A 187 9.62 20.28 -2.27
CA ALA A 187 10.19 21.05 -1.16
C ALA A 187 11.46 21.80 -1.57
N LEU A 188 12.32 21.17 -2.37
CA LEU A 188 13.54 21.78 -2.89
C LEU A 188 13.24 22.92 -3.86
N LEU A 189 12.25 22.76 -4.74
CA LEU A 189 11.81 23.80 -5.65
C LEU A 189 11.31 25.04 -4.88
N GLU A 190 10.43 24.85 -3.92
CA GLU A 190 9.90 25.94 -3.10
C GLU A 190 11.00 26.63 -2.26
N THR A 191 11.93 25.86 -1.73
CA THR A 191 13.08 26.38 -1.01
C THR A 191 13.95 27.24 -1.91
N ARG A 192 14.27 26.78 -3.13
CA ARG A 192 15.04 27.56 -4.11
C ARG A 192 14.38 28.89 -4.46
N GLU A 193 13.07 28.89 -4.66
CA GLU A 193 12.32 30.11 -4.95
C GLU A 193 12.32 31.07 -3.74
N ARG A 194 12.20 30.56 -2.53
CA ARG A 194 12.23 31.35 -1.32
C ARG A 194 13.59 32.01 -1.09
N VAL A 195 14.70 31.27 -1.20
CA VAL A 195 16.05 31.79 -0.94
C VAL A 195 16.49 32.83 -1.97
N ARG A 196 15.94 32.78 -3.20
CA ARG A 196 16.15 33.78 -4.25
C ARG A 196 15.46 35.11 -3.97
N ARG A 197 14.42 35.13 -3.15
CA ARG A 197 13.59 36.32 -2.86
C ARG A 197 13.87 36.90 -1.48
N ARG A 198 14.28 36.07 -0.52
CA ARG A 198 14.53 36.50 0.85
C ARG A 198 15.95 37.03 1.01
N GLN A 199 16.06 38.19 1.67
CA GLN A 199 17.35 38.76 2.04
C GLN A 199 17.63 38.64 3.54
N SER A 200 18.91 38.52 3.88
CA SER A 200 19.46 38.60 5.24
C SER A 200 20.91 39.11 5.17
N PHE A 201 21.31 39.89 6.14
CA PHE A 201 22.64 40.50 6.16
C PHE A 201 23.05 41.24 4.87
N GLY A 202 22.07 41.98 4.27
CA GLY A 202 22.29 42.79 3.08
C GLY A 202 22.42 42.05 1.74
N ARG A 203 22.17 40.72 1.69
CA ARG A 203 22.20 39.92 0.46
C ARG A 203 21.09 38.88 0.41
N PHE A 204 20.79 38.33 -0.76
CA PHE A 204 19.84 37.22 -0.89
C PHE A 204 20.36 35.99 -0.19
N LEU A 205 19.46 35.16 0.38
CA LEU A 205 19.86 33.91 1.02
C LEU A 205 20.58 32.98 0.05
N ALA A 206 20.22 32.99 -1.23
CA ALA A 206 20.87 32.23 -2.29
C ALA A 206 22.37 32.58 -2.47
N ASP A 207 22.83 33.75 -2.01
CA ASP A 207 24.20 34.20 -2.13
C ASP A 207 25.07 33.86 -0.92
N HIS A 208 24.46 33.27 0.14
CA HIS A 208 25.21 32.82 1.30
C HIS A 208 25.85 31.46 1.04
N PRO A 209 27.16 31.27 1.29
CA PRO A 209 27.88 30.07 0.97
C PRO A 209 27.30 28.81 1.60
N LEU A 210 26.89 28.85 2.87
CA LEU A 210 26.28 27.70 3.56
C LEU A 210 24.93 27.32 2.95
N VAL A 211 24.09 28.29 2.62
CA VAL A 211 22.79 28.02 1.96
C VAL A 211 23.01 27.37 0.59
N ARG A 212 24.01 27.83 -0.16
CA ARG A 212 24.36 27.23 -1.46
C ARG A 212 24.85 25.80 -1.32
N TYR A 213 25.67 25.55 -0.31
CA TYR A 213 26.15 24.19 0.00
C TYR A 213 25.02 23.26 0.36
N ASP A 214 24.12 23.67 1.26
CA ASP A 214 22.97 22.85 1.67
C ASP A 214 22.03 22.56 0.48
N LEU A 215 21.76 23.57 -0.36
CA LEU A 215 20.96 23.37 -1.57
C LEU A 215 21.61 22.42 -2.56
N LEU A 216 22.92 22.44 -2.70
CA LEU A 216 23.65 21.52 -3.56
C LEU A 216 23.57 20.09 -3.01
N ASP A 217 23.86 19.89 -1.73
CA ASP A 217 23.80 18.56 -1.07
C ASP A 217 22.40 17.96 -1.19
N LEU A 218 21.36 18.73 -0.86
CA LEU A 218 19.96 18.29 -0.99
C LEU A 218 19.59 17.96 -2.44
N SER A 219 20.10 18.72 -3.42
CA SER A 219 19.84 18.46 -4.83
C SER A 219 20.47 17.15 -5.30
N VAL A 220 21.70 16.89 -4.87
CA VAL A 220 22.43 15.64 -5.21
C VAL A 220 21.72 14.44 -4.59
N ARG A 221 21.31 14.54 -3.32
CA ARG A 221 20.56 13.48 -2.63
C ARG A 221 19.21 13.18 -3.28
N GLN A 222 18.49 14.23 -3.67
CA GLN A 222 17.20 14.07 -4.33
C GLN A 222 17.34 13.41 -5.71
N ALA A 223 18.32 13.85 -6.52
CA ALA A 223 18.58 13.26 -7.83
C ALA A 223 19.05 11.80 -7.72
N GLY A 224 19.98 11.50 -6.81
CA GLY A 224 20.47 10.14 -6.56
C GLY A 224 19.36 9.23 -6.03
N GLY A 225 18.52 9.71 -5.10
CA GLY A 225 17.39 8.97 -4.58
C GLY A 225 16.35 8.65 -5.66
N LEU A 226 16.06 9.61 -6.56
CA LEU A 226 15.15 9.38 -7.68
C LEU A 226 15.71 8.34 -8.66
N ALA A 227 17.00 8.43 -9.00
CA ALA A 227 17.64 7.46 -9.88
C ALA A 227 17.59 6.03 -9.29
N LEU A 228 17.86 5.88 -7.98
CA LEU A 228 17.75 4.60 -7.27
C LEU A 228 16.32 4.08 -7.26
N ALA A 229 15.33 4.93 -6.98
CA ALA A 229 13.92 4.54 -6.95
C ALA A 229 13.43 4.08 -8.33
N LEU A 230 13.84 4.76 -9.41
CA LEU A 230 13.51 4.36 -10.79
C LEU A 230 14.21 3.06 -11.19
N ALA A 231 15.46 2.85 -10.79
CA ALA A 231 16.17 1.59 -11.03
C ALA A 231 15.47 0.41 -10.32
N ALA A 232 14.97 0.63 -9.09
CA ALA A 232 14.19 -0.39 -8.39
C ALA A 232 12.86 -0.70 -9.08
N VAL A 233 12.18 0.31 -9.65
CA VAL A 233 10.96 0.11 -10.46
C VAL A 233 11.30 -0.71 -11.72
N GLU A 234 12.39 -0.40 -12.40
CA GLU A 234 12.84 -1.14 -13.58
C GLU A 234 13.19 -2.60 -13.25
N ALA A 235 13.88 -2.84 -12.14
CA ALA A 235 14.17 -4.20 -11.67
C ALA A 235 12.87 -4.98 -11.39
N PHE A 236 11.90 -4.35 -10.73
CA PHE A 236 10.59 -4.95 -10.48
C PHE A 236 9.84 -5.24 -11.79
N ASP A 237 9.90 -4.34 -12.78
CA ASP A 237 9.24 -4.53 -14.08
C ASP A 237 9.79 -5.76 -14.84
N ARG A 238 11.06 -6.10 -14.62
CA ARG A 238 11.65 -7.31 -15.18
C ARG A 238 11.23 -8.59 -14.44
N ALA A 239 10.98 -8.53 -13.12
CA ALA A 239 10.76 -9.70 -12.27
C ALA A 239 9.28 -9.90 -11.85
N TRP A 240 8.39 -8.92 -12.05
CA TRP A 240 7.02 -8.97 -11.53
C TRP A 240 6.20 -10.19 -11.99
N HIS A 241 6.53 -10.75 -13.15
CA HIS A 241 5.83 -11.89 -13.73
C HIS A 241 6.19 -13.24 -13.08
N GLU A 242 7.31 -13.32 -12.35
CA GLU A 242 7.71 -14.53 -11.64
C GLU A 242 6.69 -14.89 -10.54
N ARG A 243 6.56 -16.17 -10.27
CA ARG A 243 5.63 -16.74 -9.28
C ARG A 243 6.38 -17.60 -8.30
N PRO A 244 5.85 -17.82 -7.07
CA PRO A 244 6.44 -18.78 -6.15
C PRO A 244 6.47 -20.21 -6.74
N PRO A 245 7.56 -21.00 -6.53
CA PRO A 245 8.83 -20.58 -5.95
C PRO A 245 9.62 -19.68 -6.91
N TYR A 246 10.17 -18.57 -6.39
CA TYR A 246 10.86 -17.57 -7.21
C TYR A 246 12.24 -18.08 -7.67
N GLY A 247 12.66 -17.65 -8.88
CA GLY A 247 14.02 -17.82 -9.38
C GLY A 247 15.02 -16.82 -8.77
N GLU A 248 16.31 -17.01 -9.08
CA GLU A 248 17.38 -16.13 -8.58
C GLU A 248 17.21 -14.67 -9.00
N ALA A 249 16.62 -14.42 -10.18
CA ALA A 249 16.41 -13.06 -10.69
C ALA A 249 15.41 -12.23 -9.86
N TYR A 250 14.57 -12.89 -9.07
CA TYR A 250 13.60 -12.22 -8.19
C TYR A 250 14.23 -11.72 -6.88
N HIS A 251 15.28 -12.37 -6.42
CA HIS A 251 15.97 -12.06 -5.16
C HIS A 251 17.11 -11.06 -5.35
#